data_ace96d0d9c6b289538cb967ffd7fc75d
#
_entry.id   ace96d0d9c6b289538cb967ffd7fc75d
#
_cell.length_a   1.000
_cell.length_b   1.000
_cell.length_c   1.000
_cell.angle_alpha   90.00
_cell.angle_beta   90.00
_cell.angle_gamma   90.00
#
_symmetry.space_group_name_H-M   'P 1'
#
loop_
_entity.id
_entity.type
_entity.pdbx_description
1 polymer ?
#
loop_
_entity_poly.entity_id
_entity_poly.type
_entity_poly.pdbx_seq_one_letter_code
_entity_poly.pdbx_strand_id
1 'polypeptide(L)'
;MKKRLLSIILTLCMVMSITPLNAFAVTEYGIWIGDEQVTSDKTWSKQGWRYDIQSKTLTLLGYNMATIGKRINGNSERPSRFGLIYVEGEQDLNIKLVGSIDLGDSPFSSQAATKYNESYSGIYAPDSNITIIGSGTFSAVTHDAAIYCSNLTIGDGTEQNATNVSCESFGACIIVKYNMIVNDYSTVWACANGPTVGMNGIYVEGSLYVNGTNTTVEGRATYRPVKGECTNYTHYRPKNLTSGGYFNNAGSTIAGIMVYGILTVDGSKVEGNVFKEIYKPQEYDSEYTSGLEAGGIVIKNNATVEGRNINPSTPGFMEYGVQVHHYAIKFLGRGRVRAGTEY
;
A
#
# COMPACT_ATOMS: atom_id res chain seq x y z
N MET A 1 -72.37 7.94 -18.79
CA MET A 1 -70.98 7.67 -19.28
C MET A 1 -69.92 8.49 -18.55
N LYS A 2 -70.00 9.82 -18.41
CA LYS A 2 -68.98 10.69 -17.81
C LYS A 2 -68.58 10.32 -16.37
N LYS A 3 -69.54 9.91 -15.52
CA LYS A 3 -69.25 9.53 -14.10
C LYS A 3 -68.43 8.24 -13.99
N ARG A 4 -68.63 7.25 -14.89
CA ARG A 4 -67.83 6.00 -14.89
C ARG A 4 -66.41 6.24 -15.40
N LEU A 5 -66.23 7.12 -16.36
CA LEU A 5 -64.88 7.48 -16.86
C LEU A 5 -64.07 8.18 -15.78
N LEU A 6 -64.70 9.12 -15.04
CA LEU A 6 -64.05 9.83 -13.94
C LEU A 6 -63.61 8.89 -12.82
N SER A 7 -64.47 7.91 -12.48
CA SER A 7 -64.14 6.90 -11.48
C SER A 7 -62.98 6.03 -11.89
N ILE A 8 -62.91 5.61 -13.14
CA ILE A 8 -61.76 4.81 -13.65
C ILE A 8 -60.46 5.61 -13.62
N ILE A 9 -60.48 6.88 -14.00
CA ILE A 9 -59.29 7.76 -13.98
C ILE A 9 -58.87 7.98 -12.54
N LEU A 10 -59.79 8.20 -11.61
CA LEU A 10 -59.46 8.40 -10.19
C LEU A 10 -58.85 7.13 -9.59
N THR A 11 -59.37 5.94 -9.91
CA THR A 11 -58.83 4.67 -9.47
C THR A 11 -57.43 4.41 -10.05
N LEU A 12 -57.21 4.74 -11.31
CA LEU A 12 -55.91 4.62 -11.97
C LEU A 12 -54.87 5.56 -11.33
N CYS A 13 -55.26 6.80 -11.03
CA CYS A 13 -54.41 7.75 -10.29
C CYS A 13 -54.09 7.28 -8.88
N MET A 14 -55.06 6.68 -8.16
CA MET A 14 -54.83 6.09 -6.83
C MET A 14 -53.88 4.89 -6.93
N VAL A 15 -54.06 4.01 -7.90
CA VAL A 15 -53.17 2.84 -8.06
C VAL A 15 -51.76 3.31 -8.46
N MET A 16 -51.60 4.31 -9.26
CA MET A 16 -50.29 4.88 -9.58
C MET A 16 -49.63 5.62 -8.39
N SER A 17 -50.43 6.18 -7.48
CA SER A 17 -49.89 6.83 -6.29
C SER A 17 -49.56 5.84 -5.16
N ILE A 18 -50.10 4.60 -5.21
CA ILE A 18 -49.84 3.53 -4.21
C ILE A 18 -48.73 2.61 -4.70
N THR A 19 -48.41 2.58 -6.02
CA THR A 19 -47.14 1.93 -6.42
C THR A 19 -46.02 2.74 -5.82
N PRO A 20 -45.26 2.19 -4.84
CA PRO A 20 -44.07 2.86 -4.46
C PRO A 20 -43.27 3.00 -5.77
N LEU A 21 -43.05 4.23 -6.23
CA LEU A 21 -41.88 4.50 -7.02
C LEU A 21 -40.76 3.94 -6.16
N ASN A 22 -40.40 2.69 -6.40
CA ASN A 22 -39.14 2.17 -5.95
C ASN A 22 -38.13 3.09 -6.65
N ALA A 23 -37.91 4.24 -6.06
CA ALA A 23 -36.66 4.96 -6.25
C ALA A 23 -35.66 3.87 -5.89
N PHE A 24 -35.06 3.25 -6.90
CA PHE A 24 -33.98 2.28 -6.72
C PHE A 24 -32.96 3.06 -5.90
N ALA A 25 -32.92 2.76 -4.61
CA ALA A 25 -31.95 3.41 -3.74
C ALA A 25 -30.60 3.09 -4.33
N VAL A 26 -29.85 4.11 -4.68
CA VAL A 26 -28.51 3.94 -5.18
C VAL A 26 -27.70 3.26 -4.06
N THR A 27 -27.16 2.09 -4.37
CA THR A 27 -26.31 1.37 -3.41
C THR A 27 -24.90 1.91 -3.54
N GLU A 28 -24.35 2.37 -2.45
CA GLU A 28 -22.96 2.80 -2.33
C GLU A 28 -22.08 1.61 -1.89
N TYR A 29 -20.96 1.40 -2.58
CA TYR A 29 -20.09 0.26 -2.28
C TYR A 29 -18.91 0.63 -1.38
N GLY A 30 -18.83 1.88 -0.88
CA GLY A 30 -17.73 2.33 -0.04
C GLY A 30 -16.37 2.35 -0.76
N ILE A 31 -16.38 2.39 -2.08
CA ILE A 31 -15.17 2.45 -2.90
C ILE A 31 -15.16 3.80 -3.63
N TRP A 32 -14.01 4.46 -3.57
CA TRP A 32 -13.79 5.75 -4.20
C TRP A 32 -12.55 5.67 -5.09
N ILE A 33 -12.64 6.27 -6.29
CA ILE A 33 -11.56 6.34 -7.25
C ILE A 33 -11.43 7.82 -7.63
N GLY A 34 -10.37 8.45 -7.13
CA GLY A 34 -10.31 9.91 -7.09
C GLY A 34 -11.42 10.46 -6.19
N ASP A 35 -12.20 11.39 -6.71
CA ASP A 35 -13.38 11.97 -6.08
C ASP A 35 -14.68 11.25 -6.45
N GLU A 36 -14.62 10.22 -7.30
CA GLU A 36 -15.77 9.47 -7.78
C GLU A 36 -16.06 8.27 -6.88
N GLN A 37 -17.30 8.21 -6.36
CA GLN A 37 -17.79 7.04 -5.62
C GLN A 37 -18.34 5.98 -6.55
N VAL A 38 -18.00 4.73 -6.29
CA VAL A 38 -18.57 3.57 -6.98
C VAL A 38 -19.95 3.29 -6.38
N THR A 39 -20.97 3.31 -7.22
CA THR A 39 -22.37 3.11 -6.84
C THR A 39 -23.07 2.17 -7.82
N SER A 40 -24.28 1.69 -7.49
CA SER A 40 -25.01 0.76 -8.32
C SER A 40 -25.38 1.32 -9.71
N ASP A 41 -25.46 2.64 -9.82
CA ASP A 41 -25.71 3.37 -11.08
C ASP A 41 -24.41 3.91 -11.73
N LYS A 42 -23.28 3.84 -11.02
CA LYS A 42 -21.98 4.27 -11.50
C LYS A 42 -20.91 3.21 -11.24
N THR A 43 -20.87 2.22 -12.10
CA THR A 43 -19.92 1.10 -12.06
C THR A 43 -18.78 1.22 -13.06
N TRP A 44 -18.68 2.32 -13.77
CA TRP A 44 -17.60 2.60 -14.73
C TRP A 44 -17.39 4.11 -14.91
N SER A 45 -16.19 4.48 -15.38
CA SER A 45 -15.84 5.85 -15.71
C SER A 45 -15.12 5.90 -17.07
N LYS A 46 -15.34 7.00 -17.80
CA LYS A 46 -14.56 7.33 -19.01
C LYS A 46 -13.06 7.56 -18.70
N GLN A 47 -12.74 7.78 -17.43
CA GLN A 47 -11.36 7.94 -16.97
C GLN A 47 -10.57 6.63 -16.94
N GLY A 48 -11.19 5.48 -17.20
CA GLY A 48 -10.48 4.20 -17.35
C GLY A 48 -10.63 3.25 -16.18
N TRP A 49 -11.76 3.27 -15.47
CA TRP A 49 -12.06 2.23 -14.49
C TRP A 49 -13.44 1.60 -14.68
N ARG A 50 -13.56 0.36 -14.24
CA ARG A 50 -14.81 -0.39 -14.22
C ARG A 50 -14.87 -1.26 -12.97
N TYR A 51 -16.00 -1.31 -12.29
CA TYR A 51 -16.25 -2.17 -11.13
C TYR A 51 -17.28 -3.25 -11.45
N ASP A 52 -16.94 -4.50 -11.19
CA ASP A 52 -17.84 -5.65 -11.23
C ASP A 52 -18.26 -6.00 -9.79
N ILE A 53 -19.55 -5.85 -9.53
CA ILE A 53 -20.16 -6.02 -8.23
C ILE A 53 -20.10 -7.50 -7.76
N GLN A 54 -20.28 -8.44 -8.70
CA GLN A 54 -20.37 -9.86 -8.36
C GLN A 54 -19.00 -10.42 -7.96
N SER A 55 -17.97 -10.07 -8.70
CA SER A 55 -16.59 -10.49 -8.40
C SER A 55 -15.85 -9.54 -7.48
N LYS A 56 -16.47 -8.44 -7.07
CA LYS A 56 -15.83 -7.34 -6.31
C LYS A 56 -14.51 -6.89 -6.95
N THR A 57 -14.52 -6.75 -8.28
CA THR A 57 -13.31 -6.47 -9.05
C THR A 57 -13.35 -5.08 -9.64
N LEU A 58 -12.43 -4.24 -9.24
CA LEU A 58 -12.12 -2.96 -9.84
C LEU A 58 -11.08 -3.18 -10.94
N THR A 59 -11.49 -3.04 -12.19
CA THR A 59 -10.57 -3.08 -13.33
C THR A 59 -10.10 -1.66 -13.65
N LEU A 60 -8.79 -1.45 -13.68
CA LEU A 60 -8.13 -0.22 -14.09
C LEU A 60 -7.56 -0.40 -15.50
N LEU A 61 -7.89 0.52 -16.42
CA LEU A 61 -7.60 0.41 -17.85
C LEU A 61 -6.69 1.57 -18.28
N GLY A 62 -5.36 1.40 -18.17
CA GLY A 62 -4.41 2.44 -18.55
C GLY A 62 -4.69 3.78 -17.84
N TYR A 63 -4.88 3.73 -16.53
CA TYR A 63 -5.39 4.83 -15.74
C TYR A 63 -4.25 5.68 -15.17
N ASN A 64 -4.35 6.98 -15.40
CA ASN A 64 -3.42 7.94 -14.81
C ASN A 64 -4.23 8.92 -13.94
N MET A 65 -3.94 8.96 -12.65
CA MET A 65 -4.57 9.85 -11.70
C MET A 65 -3.54 10.76 -11.05
N ALA A 66 -3.47 11.99 -11.56
CA ALA A 66 -2.71 13.07 -10.93
C ALA A 66 -3.59 13.96 -10.03
N THR A 67 -4.87 13.63 -9.88
CA THR A 67 -5.85 14.46 -9.17
C THR A 67 -6.04 14.01 -7.73
N ILE A 68 -6.49 14.97 -6.91
CA ILE A 68 -6.81 14.78 -5.49
C ILE A 68 -7.86 13.66 -5.35
N GLY A 69 -7.56 12.66 -4.54
CA GLY A 69 -8.47 11.56 -4.25
C GLY A 69 -9.54 11.91 -3.20
N LYS A 70 -10.25 10.91 -2.72
CA LYS A 70 -11.27 11.06 -1.66
C LYS A 70 -10.61 11.61 -0.40
N ARG A 71 -11.13 12.75 0.07
CA ARG A 71 -10.75 13.30 1.37
C ARG A 71 -11.32 12.47 2.51
N ILE A 72 -10.44 11.98 3.34
CA ILE A 72 -10.78 11.27 4.57
C ILE A 72 -10.63 12.28 5.70
N ASN A 73 -11.74 12.68 6.30
CA ASN A 73 -11.73 13.67 7.36
C ASN A 73 -10.91 13.17 8.55
N GLY A 74 -9.84 13.90 8.86
CA GLY A 74 -9.09 13.72 10.10
C GLY A 74 -9.83 14.34 11.28
N ASN A 75 -9.48 13.92 12.48
CA ASN A 75 -9.82 14.63 13.71
C ASN A 75 -8.64 15.55 14.11
N SER A 76 -8.75 16.25 15.25
CA SER A 76 -7.70 17.14 15.76
C SER A 76 -6.33 16.46 15.97
N GLU A 77 -6.30 15.14 16.05
CA GLU A 77 -5.08 14.35 16.24
C GLU A 77 -4.53 13.75 14.93
N ARG A 78 -5.31 13.81 13.86
CA ARG A 78 -4.95 13.25 12.55
C ARG A 78 -5.29 14.24 11.46
N PRO A 79 -4.30 14.70 10.69
CA PRO A 79 -4.56 15.57 9.54
C PRO A 79 -5.46 14.85 8.53
N SER A 80 -6.20 15.63 7.76
CA SER A 80 -6.99 15.11 6.65
C SER A 80 -6.09 14.35 5.68
N ARG A 81 -6.55 13.22 5.18
CA ARG A 81 -5.85 12.36 4.24
C ARG A 81 -6.63 12.24 2.95
N PHE A 82 -5.94 11.84 1.92
CA PHE A 82 -6.55 11.51 0.65
C PHE A 82 -6.13 10.09 0.26
N GLY A 83 -7.10 9.27 -0.13
CA GLY A 83 -6.85 8.03 -0.84
C GLY A 83 -7.19 8.23 -2.31
N LEU A 84 -6.24 7.99 -3.22
CA LEU A 84 -6.54 8.00 -4.66
C LEU A 84 -7.49 6.86 -5.00
N ILE A 85 -7.28 5.69 -4.42
CA ILE A 85 -8.26 4.62 -4.29
C ILE A 85 -8.53 4.47 -2.79
N TYR A 86 -9.76 4.76 -2.38
CA TYR A 86 -10.18 4.64 -0.99
C TYR A 86 -11.22 3.54 -0.85
N VAL A 87 -11.02 2.66 0.11
CA VAL A 87 -11.94 1.58 0.46
C VAL A 87 -12.39 1.73 1.89
N GLU A 88 -13.68 1.93 2.09
CA GLU A 88 -14.29 2.16 3.39
C GLU A 88 -14.73 0.83 4.04
N GLY A 89 -14.38 0.68 5.31
CA GLY A 89 -14.78 -0.48 6.12
C GLY A 89 -14.07 -1.78 5.76
N GLU A 90 -14.56 -2.87 6.32
CA GLU A 90 -14.03 -4.21 6.12
C GLU A 90 -14.64 -4.84 4.87
N GLN A 91 -13.85 -4.93 3.81
CA GLN A 91 -14.28 -5.61 2.59
C GLN A 91 -13.10 -6.18 1.80
N ASP A 92 -13.40 -7.11 0.89
CA ASP A 92 -12.44 -7.64 -0.05
C ASP A 92 -12.57 -6.88 -1.37
N LEU A 93 -11.47 -6.41 -1.93
CA LEU A 93 -11.43 -5.77 -3.24
C LEU A 93 -10.33 -6.37 -4.11
N ASN A 94 -10.72 -6.88 -5.27
CA ASN A 94 -9.79 -7.24 -6.32
C ASN A 94 -9.53 -6.03 -7.21
N ILE A 95 -8.27 -5.69 -7.44
CA ILE A 95 -7.85 -4.64 -8.38
C ILE A 95 -7.18 -5.33 -9.55
N LYS A 96 -7.85 -5.30 -10.71
CA LYS A 96 -7.31 -5.88 -11.95
C LYS A 96 -6.64 -4.79 -12.78
N LEU A 97 -5.36 -4.99 -13.06
CA LEU A 97 -4.56 -4.08 -13.86
C LEU A 97 -4.61 -4.49 -15.34
N VAL A 98 -4.86 -3.52 -16.20
CA VAL A 98 -4.76 -3.66 -17.66
C VAL A 98 -3.96 -2.48 -18.19
N GLY A 99 -2.70 -2.73 -18.57
CA GLY A 99 -1.76 -1.68 -18.96
C GLY A 99 -1.10 -0.98 -17.77
N SER A 100 -0.58 0.22 -17.99
CA SER A 100 0.06 1.03 -16.95
C SER A 100 -0.96 1.82 -16.17
N ILE A 101 -0.87 1.73 -14.85
CA ILE A 101 -1.70 2.48 -13.91
C ILE A 101 -0.76 3.35 -13.08
N ASP A 102 -0.88 4.66 -13.24
CA ASP A 102 -0.04 5.63 -12.55
C ASP A 102 -0.88 6.45 -11.58
N LEU A 103 -0.59 6.33 -10.28
CA LEU A 103 -1.28 7.05 -9.23
C LEU A 103 -0.34 8.05 -8.55
N GLY A 104 -0.81 9.28 -8.45
CA GLY A 104 -0.07 10.35 -7.78
C GLY A 104 0.90 11.09 -8.70
N ASP A 105 1.52 12.11 -8.16
CA ASP A 105 2.48 12.97 -8.83
C ASP A 105 3.82 12.95 -8.09
N SER A 106 4.89 13.30 -8.76
CA SER A 106 6.23 13.31 -8.16
C SER A 106 6.23 14.12 -6.85
N PRO A 107 6.53 13.50 -5.71
CA PRO A 107 6.57 14.17 -4.43
C PRO A 107 7.69 15.22 -4.36
N PHE A 108 8.61 15.18 -5.31
CA PHE A 108 9.80 16.04 -5.37
C PHE A 108 9.58 17.34 -6.15
N SER A 109 8.40 17.58 -6.72
CA SER A 109 8.11 18.90 -7.24
C SER A 109 7.97 19.86 -6.05
N SER A 110 8.85 20.86 -5.99
CA SER A 110 8.88 21.89 -4.93
C SER A 110 7.54 22.62 -4.73
N GLN A 111 6.62 22.51 -5.68
CA GLN A 111 5.27 23.06 -5.59
C GLN A 111 4.27 22.13 -4.89
N ALA A 112 4.46 20.83 -4.96
CA ALA A 112 3.57 19.88 -4.26
C ALA A 112 3.81 19.90 -2.75
N ALA A 113 5.06 20.01 -2.31
CA ALA A 113 5.42 20.03 -0.89
C ALA A 113 4.88 21.25 -0.12
N THR A 114 4.73 22.41 -0.79
CA THR A 114 4.23 23.64 -0.14
C THR A 114 2.71 23.82 -0.22
N LYS A 115 2.05 23.11 -1.14
CA LYS A 115 0.61 23.29 -1.38
C LYS A 115 -0.26 22.34 -0.57
N TYR A 116 0.28 21.22 -0.10
CA TYR A 116 -0.47 20.19 0.57
C TYR A 116 0.09 19.91 1.96
N ASN A 117 -0.45 20.59 2.96
CA ASN A 117 -0.39 20.13 4.36
C ASN A 117 -1.17 18.81 4.57
N GLU A 118 -1.47 18.10 3.50
CA GLU A 118 -2.36 16.95 3.47
C GLU A 118 -1.62 15.78 2.84
N SER A 119 -1.51 14.68 3.57
CA SER A 119 -0.89 13.47 3.06
C SER A 119 -1.85 12.69 2.18
N TYR A 120 -1.40 12.16 1.05
CA TYR A 120 -2.19 11.29 0.19
C TYR A 120 -1.53 9.92 -0.01
N SER A 121 -2.38 8.91 -0.06
CA SER A 121 -2.03 7.51 -0.33
C SER A 121 -2.51 7.10 -1.71
N GLY A 122 -1.83 6.15 -2.35
CA GLY A 122 -2.29 5.55 -3.59
C GLY A 122 -3.55 4.70 -3.34
N ILE A 123 -3.40 3.60 -2.60
CA ILE A 123 -4.51 2.78 -2.10
C ILE A 123 -4.58 2.95 -0.58
N TYR A 124 -5.72 3.46 -0.09
CA TYR A 124 -5.99 3.57 1.33
C TYR A 124 -7.19 2.71 1.72
N ALA A 125 -6.92 1.54 2.26
CA ALA A 125 -7.90 0.49 2.58
C ALA A 125 -7.56 -0.18 3.94
N PRO A 126 -7.46 0.59 5.04
CA PRO A 126 -6.85 0.12 6.29
C PRO A 126 -7.51 -1.10 6.90
N ASP A 127 -8.78 -1.32 6.64
CA ASP A 127 -9.56 -2.41 7.23
C ASP A 127 -9.99 -3.45 6.18
N SER A 128 -9.50 -3.33 4.95
CA SER A 128 -9.89 -4.17 3.82
C SER A 128 -8.75 -5.03 3.30
N ASN A 129 -9.11 -6.17 2.71
CA ASN A 129 -8.17 -7.04 2.02
C ASN A 129 -8.09 -6.64 0.55
N ILE A 130 -6.89 -6.40 0.07
CA ILE A 130 -6.64 -5.97 -1.31
C ILE A 130 -5.91 -7.08 -2.06
N THR A 131 -6.42 -7.42 -3.25
CA THR A 131 -5.76 -8.31 -4.19
C THR A 131 -5.48 -7.56 -5.48
N ILE A 132 -4.22 -7.44 -5.89
CA ILE A 132 -3.79 -6.80 -7.14
C ILE A 132 -3.39 -7.87 -8.13
N ILE A 133 -4.08 -7.95 -9.25
CA ILE A 133 -3.88 -8.97 -10.29
C ILE A 133 -3.89 -8.35 -11.69
N GLY A 134 -3.51 -9.13 -12.69
CA GLY A 134 -3.58 -8.75 -14.11
C GLY A 134 -2.21 -8.46 -14.72
N SER A 135 -2.16 -8.42 -16.04
CA SER A 135 -0.94 -8.24 -16.83
C SER A 135 -0.57 -6.76 -16.98
N GLY A 136 -0.48 -6.04 -15.86
CA GLY A 136 -0.21 -4.61 -15.88
C GLY A 136 0.82 -4.17 -14.84
N THR A 137 1.11 -2.88 -14.87
CA THR A 137 1.96 -2.22 -13.88
C THR A 137 1.13 -1.28 -13.05
N PHE A 138 1.20 -1.42 -11.74
CA PHE A 138 0.72 -0.43 -10.78
C PHE A 138 1.91 0.41 -10.34
N SER A 139 1.86 1.68 -10.65
CA SER A 139 2.85 2.67 -10.23
C SER A 139 2.18 3.69 -9.31
N ALA A 140 2.79 3.95 -8.15
CA ALA A 140 2.28 4.96 -7.24
C ALA A 140 3.42 5.77 -6.64
N VAL A 141 3.29 7.10 -6.73
CA VAL A 141 4.22 8.04 -6.11
C VAL A 141 3.42 8.94 -5.16
N THR A 142 3.67 8.83 -3.85
CA THR A 142 2.78 9.35 -2.82
C THR A 142 3.52 10.05 -1.68
N HIS A 143 2.80 10.87 -0.91
CA HIS A 143 3.33 11.49 0.30
C HIS A 143 3.21 10.61 1.55
N ASP A 144 2.19 9.76 1.59
CA ASP A 144 1.97 8.75 2.62
C ASP A 144 2.21 7.36 2.01
N ALA A 145 1.71 6.29 2.61
CA ALA A 145 1.86 4.97 2.05
C ALA A 145 1.28 4.90 0.62
N ALA A 146 2.04 4.35 -0.32
CA ALA A 146 1.51 4.06 -1.64
C ALA A 146 0.40 3.00 -1.59
N ILE A 147 0.55 2.03 -0.69
CA ILE A 147 -0.48 1.04 -0.38
C ILE A 147 -0.57 0.88 1.14
N TYR A 148 -1.77 1.06 1.69
CA TYR A 148 -2.09 0.78 3.08
C TYR A 148 -3.35 -0.07 3.17
N CYS A 149 -3.25 -1.32 3.68
CA CYS A 149 -4.37 -2.25 3.76
C CYS A 149 -4.23 -3.26 4.91
N SER A 150 -5.29 -4.05 5.15
CA SER A 150 -5.30 -5.14 6.13
C SER A 150 -4.44 -6.31 5.68
N ASN A 151 -4.81 -6.94 4.56
CA ASN A 151 -4.03 -7.97 3.89
C ASN A 151 -3.79 -7.56 2.43
N LEU A 152 -2.64 -7.95 1.89
CA LEU A 152 -2.27 -7.67 0.51
C LEU A 152 -1.89 -8.95 -0.22
N THR A 153 -2.53 -9.20 -1.36
CA THR A 153 -2.11 -10.24 -2.29
C THR A 153 -1.73 -9.62 -3.63
N ILE A 154 -0.58 -9.96 -4.17
CA ILE A 154 -0.09 -9.48 -5.47
C ILE A 154 0.14 -10.68 -6.39
N GLY A 155 -0.52 -10.64 -7.56
CA GLY A 155 -0.47 -11.70 -8.56
C GLY A 155 -1.40 -12.87 -8.28
N ASP A 156 -1.84 -13.52 -9.33
CA ASP A 156 -2.65 -14.76 -9.29
C ASP A 156 -1.80 -16.02 -9.52
N GLY A 157 -0.49 -15.88 -9.69
CA GLY A 157 0.44 -16.98 -9.92
C GLY A 157 0.51 -17.46 -11.36
N THR A 158 -0.06 -16.73 -12.31
CA THR A 158 -0.03 -17.12 -13.72
C THR A 158 0.85 -16.17 -14.56
N GLU A 159 1.55 -16.73 -15.54
CA GLU A 159 2.40 -15.97 -16.45
C GLU A 159 1.62 -14.94 -17.28
N GLN A 160 0.38 -15.28 -17.65
CA GLN A 160 -0.50 -14.42 -18.43
C GLN A 160 -0.89 -13.14 -17.68
N ASN A 161 -0.88 -13.19 -16.35
CA ASN A 161 -1.20 -12.09 -15.47
C ASN A 161 0.03 -11.65 -14.65
N ALA A 162 1.19 -11.54 -15.29
CA ALA A 162 2.41 -11.03 -14.66
C ALA A 162 2.17 -9.63 -14.09
N THR A 163 2.07 -9.54 -12.77
CA THR A 163 1.67 -8.32 -12.06
C THR A 163 2.90 -7.57 -11.56
N ASN A 164 3.02 -6.31 -11.92
CA ASN A 164 4.10 -5.44 -11.46
C ASN A 164 3.57 -4.34 -10.55
N VAL A 165 4.18 -4.20 -9.38
CA VAL A 165 3.89 -3.12 -8.42
C VAL A 165 5.17 -2.32 -8.20
N SER A 166 5.15 -1.04 -8.53
CA SER A 166 6.26 -0.11 -8.37
C SER A 166 5.80 1.11 -7.59
N CYS A 167 6.29 1.27 -6.39
CA CYS A 167 5.80 2.31 -5.49
C CYS A 167 6.94 3.15 -4.91
N GLU A 168 6.68 4.43 -4.75
CA GLU A 168 7.54 5.37 -4.05
C GLU A 168 6.73 6.25 -3.10
N SER A 169 7.26 6.50 -1.91
CA SER A 169 6.59 7.37 -0.92
C SER A 169 7.60 8.13 -0.07
N PHE A 170 7.14 9.21 0.59
CA PHE A 170 7.95 9.89 1.61
C PHE A 170 7.97 9.16 2.96
N GLY A 171 6.93 8.38 3.26
CA GLY A 171 6.84 7.54 4.45
C GLY A 171 7.14 6.07 4.16
N ALA A 172 6.60 5.17 4.96
CA ALA A 172 6.61 3.76 4.62
C ALA A 172 5.79 3.53 3.36
N CYS A 173 6.37 2.82 2.36
CA CYS A 173 5.78 2.78 1.03
C CYS A 173 4.62 1.79 0.93
N ILE A 174 4.82 0.55 1.34
CA ILE A 174 3.76 -0.46 1.44
C ILE A 174 3.59 -0.82 2.91
N ILE A 175 2.37 -0.65 3.43
CA ILE A 175 2.01 -0.97 4.80
C ILE A 175 0.89 -2.00 4.80
N VAL A 176 1.13 -3.15 5.43
CA VAL A 176 0.17 -4.25 5.56
C VAL A 176 0.00 -4.62 7.02
N LYS A 177 -1.22 -4.51 7.54
CA LYS A 177 -1.51 -4.78 8.97
C LYS A 177 -1.38 -6.26 9.36
N TYR A 178 -1.67 -7.16 8.43
CA TYR A 178 -1.62 -8.59 8.70
C TYR A 178 -0.64 -9.26 7.73
N ASN A 179 -1.12 -9.95 6.71
CA ASN A 179 -0.27 -10.74 5.87
C ASN A 179 -0.15 -10.18 4.45
N MET A 180 1.05 -10.30 3.90
CA MET A 180 1.32 -10.00 2.49
C MET A 180 1.70 -11.28 1.76
N ILE A 181 1.12 -11.49 0.59
CA ILE A 181 1.41 -12.61 -0.30
C ILE A 181 1.79 -12.06 -1.67
N VAL A 182 2.93 -12.50 -2.18
CA VAL A 182 3.37 -12.20 -3.55
C VAL A 182 3.50 -13.54 -4.26
N ASN A 183 2.67 -13.73 -5.28
CA ASN A 183 2.60 -14.98 -6.03
C ASN A 183 3.53 -14.96 -7.25
N ASP A 184 3.72 -16.14 -7.86
CA ASP A 184 4.61 -16.32 -9.02
C ASP A 184 4.30 -15.31 -10.15
N TYR A 185 5.29 -15.02 -10.96
CA TYR A 185 5.26 -14.02 -12.04
C TYR A 185 4.92 -12.59 -11.59
N SER A 186 5.19 -12.27 -10.32
CA SER A 186 4.96 -10.91 -9.80
C SER A 186 6.27 -10.22 -9.42
N THR A 187 6.31 -8.91 -9.67
CA THR A 187 7.42 -8.07 -9.24
C THR A 187 6.90 -6.97 -8.33
N VAL A 188 7.54 -6.79 -7.18
CA VAL A 188 7.25 -5.72 -6.24
C VAL A 188 8.51 -4.92 -6.01
N TRP A 189 8.44 -3.63 -6.28
CA TRP A 189 9.45 -2.66 -5.93
C TRP A 189 8.82 -1.55 -5.11
N ALA A 190 9.32 -1.32 -3.91
CA ALA A 190 8.78 -0.34 -2.99
C ALA A 190 9.90 0.49 -2.37
N CYS A 191 9.85 1.80 -2.53
CA CYS A 191 10.87 2.72 -2.04
C CYS A 191 10.26 3.77 -1.09
N ALA A 192 10.70 3.75 0.16
CA ALA A 192 10.48 4.82 1.10
C ALA A 192 11.62 5.84 0.95
N ASN A 193 11.29 7.09 0.64
CA ASN A 193 12.27 8.10 0.23
C ASN A 193 12.03 9.43 0.93
N GLY A 194 12.25 9.48 2.23
CA GLY A 194 11.91 10.65 3.02
C GLY A 194 12.91 10.95 4.14
N PRO A 195 12.71 12.07 4.84
CA PRO A 195 13.61 12.57 5.87
C PRO A 195 13.31 12.05 7.28
N THR A 196 12.38 11.11 7.45
CA THR A 196 11.86 10.74 8.76
C THR A 196 12.32 9.36 9.21
N VAL A 197 12.36 9.12 10.52
CA VAL A 197 12.57 7.81 11.12
C VAL A 197 11.33 6.92 10.94
N GLY A 198 11.51 5.60 10.91
CA GLY A 198 10.41 4.64 10.72
C GLY A 198 9.97 4.49 9.27
N MET A 199 10.85 4.81 8.33
CA MET A 199 10.61 4.58 6.90
C MET A 199 10.97 3.16 6.53
N ASN A 200 10.02 2.50 5.88
CA ASN A 200 10.23 1.17 5.37
C ASN A 200 9.76 1.09 3.91
N GLY A 201 10.55 0.47 3.04
CA GLY A 201 10.07 0.17 1.70
C GLY A 201 8.83 -0.70 1.77
N ILE A 202 8.93 -1.80 2.51
CA ILE A 202 7.80 -2.70 2.79
C ILE A 202 7.73 -2.95 4.30
N TYR A 203 6.55 -2.74 4.86
CA TYR A 203 6.24 -2.98 6.26
C TYR A 203 5.05 -3.93 6.40
N VAL A 204 5.26 -5.07 7.05
CA VAL A 204 4.24 -6.10 7.28
C VAL A 204 4.19 -6.47 8.74
N GLU A 205 3.06 -6.21 9.42
CA GLU A 205 2.92 -6.59 10.84
C GLU A 205 2.77 -8.09 11.05
N GLY A 206 2.16 -8.80 10.13
CA GLY A 206 2.09 -10.25 10.15
C GLY A 206 3.22 -10.89 9.39
N SER A 207 2.93 -11.82 8.51
CA SER A 207 3.90 -12.58 7.74
C SER A 207 3.92 -12.19 6.26
N LEU A 208 5.09 -12.27 5.64
CA LEU A 208 5.30 -12.07 4.21
C LEU A 208 5.61 -13.43 3.55
N TYR A 209 4.81 -13.78 2.55
CA TYR A 209 4.99 -14.98 1.74
C TYR A 209 5.32 -14.58 0.31
N VAL A 210 6.46 -15.02 -0.20
CA VAL A 210 6.91 -14.77 -1.56
C VAL A 210 7.10 -16.10 -2.26
N ASN A 211 6.27 -16.38 -3.26
CA ASN A 211 6.15 -17.66 -3.88
C ASN A 211 6.51 -17.63 -5.37
N GLY A 212 7.19 -18.68 -5.84
CA GLY A 212 7.46 -18.91 -7.25
C GLY A 212 8.82 -18.40 -7.75
N THR A 213 9.35 -19.03 -8.77
CA THR A 213 10.71 -18.79 -9.27
C THR A 213 10.86 -17.51 -10.11
N ASN A 214 9.74 -16.96 -10.58
CA ASN A 214 9.69 -15.74 -11.39
C ASN A 214 9.25 -14.51 -10.59
N THR A 215 9.40 -14.58 -9.26
CA THR A 215 8.95 -13.55 -8.35
C THR A 215 10.14 -12.82 -7.74
N THR A 216 10.05 -11.51 -7.73
CA THR A 216 11.04 -10.64 -7.08
C THR A 216 10.33 -9.62 -6.20
N VAL A 217 10.81 -9.47 -4.97
CA VAL A 217 10.36 -8.45 -4.04
C VAL A 217 11.55 -7.64 -3.59
N GLU A 218 11.52 -6.35 -3.83
CA GLU A 218 12.55 -5.41 -3.39
C GLU A 218 11.92 -4.27 -2.58
N GLY A 219 12.40 -4.11 -1.36
CA GLY A 219 12.08 -2.98 -0.50
C GLY A 219 13.31 -2.09 -0.32
N ARG A 220 13.15 -0.79 -0.50
CA ARG A 220 14.19 0.20 -0.28
C ARG A 220 13.76 1.24 0.73
N ALA A 221 14.68 1.67 1.57
CA ALA A 221 14.52 2.87 2.37
C ALA A 221 15.72 3.79 2.09
N THR A 222 15.42 5.02 1.67
CA THR A 222 16.43 6.03 1.41
C THR A 222 16.22 7.20 2.35
N TYR A 223 17.14 7.38 3.29
CA TYR A 223 17.12 8.52 4.19
C TYR A 223 17.78 9.72 3.52
N ARG A 224 16.98 10.73 3.19
CA ARG A 224 17.43 12.01 2.65
C ARG A 224 17.01 13.13 3.60
N PRO A 225 17.89 13.66 4.45
CA PRO A 225 17.57 14.82 5.24
C PRO A 225 17.38 16.03 4.30
N VAL A 226 16.16 16.48 4.14
CA VAL A 226 15.85 17.71 3.39
C VAL A 226 16.26 18.91 4.24
N LYS A 227 17.18 19.70 3.72
CA LYS A 227 17.69 20.88 4.40
C LYS A 227 16.59 21.95 4.47
N GLY A 228 16.01 22.17 5.65
CA GLY A 228 15.34 23.41 6.01
C GLY A 228 13.83 23.50 5.86
N GLU A 229 13.10 22.55 5.28
CA GLU A 229 11.67 22.72 4.99
C GLU A 229 10.73 21.68 5.64
N CYS A 230 11.25 20.68 6.33
CA CYS A 230 10.44 19.62 6.93
C CYS A 230 10.07 19.82 8.41
N THR A 231 10.05 21.06 8.92
CA THR A 231 9.70 21.32 10.32
C THR A 231 8.21 21.11 10.65
N ASN A 232 7.36 20.91 9.64
CA ASN A 232 5.91 20.76 9.82
C ASN A 232 5.35 19.39 9.42
N TYR A 233 6.18 18.43 9.01
CA TYR A 233 5.72 17.05 8.88
C TYR A 233 5.59 16.48 10.28
N THR A 234 4.42 16.67 10.88
CA THR A 234 4.01 15.88 12.04
C THR A 234 4.06 14.42 11.60
N HIS A 235 5.11 13.77 12.06
CA HIS A 235 5.42 12.38 11.79
C HIS A 235 4.17 11.54 11.79
N TYR A 236 3.79 11.01 10.63
CA TYR A 236 2.77 10.02 10.59
C TYR A 236 3.35 8.71 11.11
N ARG A 237 3.38 8.59 12.41
CA ARG A 237 3.33 7.33 13.09
C ARG A 237 1.88 6.90 13.03
N PRO A 238 1.53 5.74 12.51
CA PRO A 238 0.25 5.16 12.81
C PRO A 238 0.19 4.96 14.33
N LYS A 239 -0.35 5.95 15.07
CA LYS A 239 -0.48 5.87 16.54
C LYS A 239 -1.31 4.67 17.01
N ASN A 240 -1.98 4.00 16.10
CA ASN A 240 -2.82 2.83 16.34
C ASN A 240 -2.17 1.48 15.98
N LEU A 241 -0.90 1.46 15.59
CA LEU A 241 -0.13 0.23 15.56
C LEU A 241 0.30 -0.22 16.98
N THR A 242 -0.39 0.26 18.02
CA THR A 242 -0.07 0.00 19.43
C THR A 242 -0.77 -1.19 20.03
N SER A 243 -1.48 -1.99 19.28
CA SER A 243 -2.11 -3.18 19.84
C SER A 243 -1.17 -4.38 19.84
N GLY A 244 -0.14 -4.34 20.66
CA GLY A 244 0.70 -5.53 20.84
C GLY A 244 2.12 -5.22 21.29
N GLY A 245 2.26 -4.57 22.37
CA GLY A 245 3.33 -4.76 23.37
C GLY A 245 4.81 -4.65 22.99
N TYR A 246 5.19 -4.71 21.73
CA TYR A 246 6.62 -4.79 21.38
C TYR A 246 7.19 -3.61 20.60
N PHE A 247 6.38 -2.69 20.12
CA PHE A 247 6.82 -1.56 19.32
C PHE A 247 6.84 -0.19 20.01
N ASN A 248 6.82 -0.16 21.32
CA ASN A 248 7.07 1.10 22.02
C ASN A 248 8.46 1.72 21.71
N ASN A 249 9.35 0.94 21.09
CA ASN A 249 10.67 1.38 20.64
C ASN A 249 10.86 1.39 19.10
N ALA A 250 9.87 0.98 18.31
CA ALA A 250 9.96 0.94 16.85
C ALA A 250 9.98 2.33 16.17
N GLY A 251 10.16 3.35 16.97
CA GLY A 251 10.28 4.73 16.49
C GLY A 251 11.55 5.03 15.73
N SER A 252 12.47 4.12 15.65
CA SER A 252 13.82 4.41 15.18
C SER A 252 14.35 3.48 14.09
N THR A 253 13.61 2.45 13.68
CA THR A 253 14.10 1.53 12.65
C THR A 253 13.79 2.02 11.24
N ILE A 254 14.81 2.12 10.42
CA ILE A 254 14.72 2.31 8.98
C ILE A 254 15.08 0.98 8.35
N ALA A 255 14.16 0.39 7.57
CA ALA A 255 14.40 -0.88 6.92
C ALA A 255 13.97 -0.88 5.45
N GLY A 256 14.71 -1.57 4.59
CA GLY A 256 14.25 -1.85 3.25
C GLY A 256 12.97 -2.68 3.29
N ILE A 257 13.02 -3.80 4.02
CA ILE A 257 11.86 -4.65 4.30
C ILE A 257 11.81 -4.95 5.79
N MET A 258 10.64 -4.78 6.40
CA MET A 258 10.36 -5.10 7.79
C MET A 258 9.15 -6.01 7.91
N VAL A 259 9.33 -7.19 8.49
CA VAL A 259 8.30 -8.21 8.69
C VAL A 259 8.31 -8.66 10.15
N TYR A 260 7.22 -8.43 10.86
CA TYR A 260 7.14 -8.83 12.27
C TYR A 260 7.03 -10.33 12.48
N GLY A 261 6.25 -10.96 11.65
CA GLY A 261 6.08 -12.40 11.65
C GLY A 261 7.19 -13.10 10.88
N ILE A 262 6.80 -14.08 10.11
CA ILE A 262 7.72 -14.93 9.35
C ILE A 262 7.79 -14.46 7.90
N LEU A 263 9.00 -14.21 7.42
CA LEU A 263 9.29 -14.11 5.99
C LEU A 263 9.48 -15.51 5.43
N THR A 264 8.57 -15.95 4.57
CA THR A 264 8.72 -17.21 3.82
C THR A 264 9.01 -16.90 2.37
N VAL A 265 10.13 -17.45 1.85
CA VAL A 265 10.56 -17.25 0.46
C VAL A 265 10.71 -18.62 -0.19
N ASP A 266 9.92 -18.85 -1.24
CA ASP A 266 9.84 -20.13 -1.93
C ASP A 266 10.20 -19.98 -3.41
N GLY A 267 11.40 -20.41 -3.78
CA GLY A 267 11.93 -20.31 -5.14
C GLY A 267 12.28 -18.89 -5.62
N SER A 268 11.96 -17.90 -4.86
CA SER A 268 11.93 -16.47 -5.21
C SER A 268 13.17 -15.70 -4.75
N LYS A 269 13.23 -14.42 -5.14
CA LYS A 269 14.23 -13.47 -4.63
C LYS A 269 13.57 -12.36 -3.82
N VAL A 270 14.12 -12.10 -2.63
CA VAL A 270 13.73 -10.99 -1.76
C VAL A 270 14.95 -10.16 -1.42
N GLU A 271 14.88 -8.86 -1.63
CA GLU A 271 15.95 -7.91 -1.34
C GLU A 271 15.42 -6.75 -0.49
N GLY A 272 16.09 -6.50 0.63
CA GLY A 272 15.87 -5.32 1.46
C GLY A 272 17.11 -4.44 1.44
N ASN A 273 16.98 -3.17 1.05
CA ASN A 273 18.09 -2.26 0.90
C ASN A 273 17.84 -0.96 1.67
N VAL A 274 18.82 -0.51 2.44
CA VAL A 274 18.81 0.82 3.06
C VAL A 274 19.94 1.65 2.47
N PHE A 275 19.60 2.86 2.05
CA PHE A 275 20.53 3.85 1.54
C PHE A 275 20.53 5.06 2.46
N LYS A 276 21.70 5.44 2.97
CA LYS A 276 21.87 6.62 3.82
C LYS A 276 22.67 7.66 3.07
N GLU A 277 22.05 8.74 2.63
CA GLU A 277 22.79 9.89 2.14
C GLU A 277 23.37 10.66 3.33
N ILE A 278 24.71 10.80 3.36
CA ILE A 278 25.43 11.44 4.47
C ILE A 278 25.12 12.94 4.47
N TYR A 279 24.19 13.37 5.32
CA TYR A 279 24.16 14.73 5.84
C TYR A 279 24.36 14.67 7.34
N LYS A 280 25.18 15.59 7.87
CA LYS A 280 25.62 15.65 9.26
C LYS A 280 24.52 15.29 10.24
N PRO A 281 24.78 14.37 11.18
CA PRO A 281 23.81 13.99 12.19
C PRO A 281 23.60 15.20 13.12
N GLN A 282 22.46 15.81 13.03
CA GLN A 282 21.91 16.65 14.08
C GLN A 282 20.57 16.06 14.49
N GLU A 283 20.58 15.35 15.60
CA GLU A 283 19.48 15.16 16.54
C GLU A 283 18.38 14.12 16.27
N TYR A 284 18.47 13.26 15.26
CA TYR A 284 17.52 12.15 15.15
C TYR A 284 18.27 10.82 15.06
N ASP A 285 18.51 10.26 16.23
CA ASP A 285 19.13 8.94 16.38
C ASP A 285 18.10 7.85 16.03
N SER A 286 18.01 7.43 14.78
CA SER A 286 17.53 6.09 14.51
C SER A 286 18.66 5.14 14.96
N GLU A 287 18.47 4.51 16.09
CA GLU A 287 19.49 3.62 16.67
C GLU A 287 19.77 2.40 15.79
N TYR A 288 18.87 2.08 14.84
CA TYR A 288 18.95 0.86 14.04
C TYR A 288 18.57 1.08 12.59
N THR A 289 19.39 0.56 11.68
CA THR A 289 19.08 0.46 10.25
C THR A 289 19.30 -0.98 9.78
N SER A 290 18.33 -1.53 9.05
CA SER A 290 18.40 -2.91 8.55
C SER A 290 18.04 -2.96 7.08
N GLY A 291 18.85 -3.62 6.26
CA GLY A 291 18.44 -3.92 4.90
C GLY A 291 17.14 -4.71 4.91
N LEU A 292 17.13 -5.82 5.64
CA LEU A 292 15.97 -6.66 5.86
C LEU A 292 15.85 -7.03 7.34
N GLU A 293 14.66 -6.89 7.88
CA GLU A 293 14.32 -7.25 9.25
C GLU A 293 13.12 -8.18 9.27
N ALA A 294 13.18 -9.29 10.01
CA ALA A 294 12.09 -10.24 10.14
C ALA A 294 12.05 -10.88 11.53
N GLY A 295 10.83 -11.28 11.98
CA GLY A 295 10.68 -12.12 13.17
C GLY A 295 11.34 -13.48 12.98
N GLY A 296 11.21 -14.08 11.80
CA GLY A 296 11.89 -15.31 11.38
C GLY A 296 11.95 -15.42 9.87
N ILE A 297 12.83 -16.26 9.35
CA ILE A 297 12.98 -16.47 7.90
C ILE A 297 12.90 -17.96 7.56
N VAL A 298 12.06 -18.31 6.60
CA VAL A 298 11.96 -19.67 6.04
C VAL A 298 12.29 -19.59 4.56
N ILE A 299 13.30 -20.35 4.14
CA ILE A 299 13.82 -20.38 2.78
C ILE A 299 13.59 -21.74 2.17
N LYS A 300 12.98 -21.79 0.99
CA LYS A 300 12.64 -23.01 0.26
C LYS A 300 13.10 -22.93 -1.20
N ASN A 301 13.31 -24.08 -1.83
CA ASN A 301 13.40 -24.24 -3.29
C ASN A 301 14.37 -23.27 -4.00
N ASN A 302 15.61 -23.17 -3.52
CA ASN A 302 16.65 -22.29 -4.05
C ASN A 302 16.39 -20.78 -3.93
N ALA A 303 15.48 -20.37 -3.06
CA ALA A 303 15.20 -18.95 -2.84
C ALA A 303 16.43 -18.18 -2.32
N THR A 304 16.43 -16.89 -2.58
CA THR A 304 17.47 -15.96 -2.12
C THR A 304 16.85 -14.85 -1.30
N VAL A 305 17.41 -14.62 -0.12
CA VAL A 305 17.09 -13.49 0.74
C VAL A 305 18.35 -12.65 0.89
N GLU A 306 18.27 -11.37 0.56
CA GLU A 306 19.39 -10.45 0.59
C GLU A 306 19.02 -9.18 1.36
N GLY A 307 19.87 -8.77 2.28
CA GLY A 307 19.72 -7.52 3.01
C GLY A 307 21.01 -6.73 2.91
N ARG A 308 20.93 -5.46 2.51
CA ARG A 308 22.07 -4.58 2.39
C ARG A 308 21.83 -3.26 3.10
N ASN A 309 22.84 -2.83 3.82
CA ASN A 309 22.95 -1.47 4.30
C ASN A 309 24.05 -0.79 3.46
N ILE A 310 23.64 0.18 2.66
CA ILE A 310 24.49 0.82 1.66
C ILE A 310 24.73 2.26 2.09
N ASN A 311 25.96 2.67 2.17
CA ASN A 311 26.48 3.92 2.69
C ASN A 311 26.66 3.95 4.20
N PRO A 312 27.91 3.84 4.61
CA PRO A 312 28.22 3.49 5.96
C PRO A 312 28.38 4.64 6.92
N SER A 313 28.30 4.18 8.12
CA SER A 313 28.98 4.57 9.34
C SER A 313 29.06 6.04 9.66
N THR A 314 28.03 6.45 10.37
CA THR A 314 28.26 7.35 11.49
C THR A 314 28.64 6.45 12.67
N PRO A 315 29.79 6.65 13.34
CA PRO A 315 30.14 5.87 14.51
C PRO A 315 29.02 5.94 15.55
N GLY A 316 28.55 4.80 16.03
CA GLY A 316 27.48 4.72 17.05
C GLY A 316 26.15 4.13 16.58
N PHE A 317 25.95 3.86 15.29
CA PHE A 317 24.76 3.19 14.79
C PHE A 317 24.96 1.68 14.65
N MET A 318 23.94 0.91 14.99
CA MET A 318 23.90 -0.52 14.68
C MET A 318 23.32 -0.70 13.28
N GLU A 319 24.13 -1.23 12.38
CA GLU A 319 23.81 -1.41 10.97
C GLU A 319 23.78 -2.90 10.65
N TYR A 320 22.62 -3.38 10.15
CA TYR A 320 22.44 -4.79 9.82
C TYR A 320 22.08 -4.94 8.33
N GLY A 321 22.70 -5.90 7.65
CA GLY A 321 22.22 -6.35 6.35
C GLY A 321 20.92 -7.12 6.50
N VAL A 322 20.94 -8.20 7.31
CA VAL A 322 19.76 -9.00 7.66
C VAL A 322 19.70 -9.15 9.16
N GLN A 323 18.54 -8.84 9.76
CA GLN A 323 18.28 -8.99 11.17
C GLN A 323 17.08 -9.92 11.42
N VAL A 324 17.22 -10.85 12.38
CA VAL A 324 16.15 -11.77 12.79
C VAL A 324 15.98 -11.71 14.30
N HIS A 325 14.76 -11.44 14.78
CA HIS A 325 14.53 -11.11 16.19
C HIS A 325 14.07 -12.27 17.08
N HIS A 326 13.12 -13.08 16.62
CA HIS A 326 12.39 -14.00 17.51
C HIS A 326 12.55 -15.47 17.13
N TYR A 327 12.77 -15.75 15.86
CA TYR A 327 12.88 -17.09 15.33
C TYR A 327 14.22 -17.29 14.63
N ALA A 328 14.50 -18.52 14.25
CA ALA A 328 15.71 -18.84 13.51
C ALA A 328 15.50 -18.65 12.00
N ILE A 329 16.60 -18.67 11.27
CA ILE A 329 16.59 -18.86 9.82
C ILE A 329 16.48 -20.35 9.56
N LYS A 330 15.42 -20.78 8.88
CA LYS A 330 15.15 -22.17 8.55
C LYS A 330 15.26 -22.41 7.05
N PHE A 331 16.10 -23.37 6.67
CA PHE A 331 16.22 -23.82 5.29
C PHE A 331 15.40 -25.10 5.08
N LEU A 332 14.50 -25.08 4.12
CA LEU A 332 13.76 -26.25 3.65
C LEU A 332 14.16 -26.51 2.19
N GLY A 333 15.36 -27.08 1.99
CA GLY A 333 15.98 -27.25 0.69
C GLY A 333 17.19 -26.34 0.51
N ARG A 334 17.58 -26.12 -0.75
CA ARG A 334 18.68 -25.21 -1.09
C ARG A 334 18.18 -23.76 -1.07
N GLY A 335 19.00 -22.85 -0.60
CA GLY A 335 18.68 -21.42 -0.58
C GLY A 335 19.87 -20.62 -0.05
N ARG A 336 19.77 -19.28 -0.09
CA ARG A 336 20.84 -18.37 0.31
C ARG A 336 20.31 -17.23 1.13
N VAL A 337 21.04 -16.87 2.16
CA VAL A 337 20.91 -15.58 2.83
C VAL A 337 22.20 -14.82 2.62
N ARG A 338 22.10 -13.57 2.20
CA ARG A 338 23.23 -12.67 2.07
C ARG A 338 22.96 -11.42 2.90
N ALA A 339 23.89 -11.09 3.75
CA ALA A 339 23.90 -9.85 4.49
C ALA A 339 25.17 -9.08 4.12
N GLY A 340 25.01 -7.81 3.76
CA GLY A 340 26.12 -6.96 3.38
C GLY A 340 25.98 -5.56 3.94
N THR A 341 27.12 -5.01 4.38
CA THR A 341 27.31 -3.58 4.61
C THR A 341 28.32 -3.13 3.57
N GLU A 342 27.93 -2.24 2.67
CA GLU A 342 28.82 -1.68 1.67
C GLU A 342 29.26 -0.29 2.14
N TYR A 343 30.58 -0.09 2.25
CA TYR A 343 31.22 1.14 2.70
C TYR A 343 31.64 2.02 1.53
#